data_1173da1e993b77f1dad8697d6529f45d
#
_entry.id   1173da1e993b77f1dad8697d6529f45d
#
_cell.length_a   1.000
_cell.length_b   1.000
_cell.length_c   1.000
_cell.angle_alpha   90.00
_cell.angle_beta   90.00
_cell.angle_gamma   90.00
#
_symmetry.space_group_name_H-M   'P 1'
#
loop_
_entity.id
_entity.type
_entity.pdbx_description
1 polymer ?
#
loop_
_entity_poly.entity_id
_entity_poly.type
_entity_poly.pdbx_seq_one_letter_code
_entity_poly.pdbx_strand_id
1 'polypeptide(L)' 'GRGVAVYANGDKYEGYFINGKREGKGVMTFQDGKIIDAIWKDGKEIQTDTSSSVDRE' A
#
# COMPACT_ATOMS: atom_id res chain seq x y z
N GLY A 1 12.01 -5.70 5.71
CA GLY A 1 11.30 -6.93 5.68
C GLY A 1 9.80 -6.74 5.55
N ARG A 2 9.09 -7.82 5.51
CA ARG A 2 7.65 -7.81 5.35
C ARG A 2 6.95 -7.63 6.69
N GLY A 3 5.90 -6.85 6.71
CA GLY A 3 5.20 -6.62 7.95
C GLY A 3 3.79 -6.09 7.75
N VAL A 4 3.12 -5.83 8.86
CA VAL A 4 1.76 -5.31 8.87
C VAL A 4 1.72 -4.11 9.80
N ALA A 5 1.14 -3.02 9.34
CA ALA A 5 0.93 -1.83 10.14
C ALA A 5 -0.55 -1.51 10.23
N VAL A 6 -1.03 -1.24 11.43
CA VAL A 6 -2.42 -0.87 11.66
C VAL A 6 -2.43 0.55 12.21
N TYR A 7 -3.21 1.41 11.56
CA TYR A 7 -3.26 2.83 11.90
C TYR A 7 -4.45 3.15 12.78
N ALA A 8 -4.34 4.25 13.48
CA ALA A 8 -5.36 4.64 14.46
C ALA A 8 -6.73 4.88 13.81
N ASN A 9 -6.74 5.27 12.54
CA ASN A 9 -8.00 5.53 11.85
C ASN A 9 -8.68 4.28 11.30
N GLY A 10 -8.08 3.09 11.53
CA GLY A 10 -8.65 1.84 11.07
C GLY A 10 -8.09 1.30 9.77
N ASP A 11 -7.15 2.02 9.17
CA ASP A 11 -6.49 1.55 7.96
C ASP A 11 -5.41 0.51 8.33
N LYS A 12 -5.05 -0.32 7.36
CA LYS A 12 -4.03 -1.34 7.55
C LYS A 12 -3.16 -1.42 6.31
N TYR A 13 -1.85 -1.50 6.52
CA TYR A 13 -0.91 -1.72 5.44
C TYR A 13 -0.22 -3.05 5.65
N GLU A 14 -0.13 -3.84 4.58
CA GLU A 14 0.56 -5.12 4.63
C GLU A 14 1.51 -5.20 3.44
N GLY A 15 2.80 -5.33 3.71
CA GLY A 15 3.79 -5.39 2.66
C GLY A 15 5.19 -5.21 3.21
N TYR A 16 6.06 -4.64 2.39
CA TYR A 16 7.46 -4.54 2.73
C TYR A 16 7.78 -3.23 3.43
N PHE A 17 8.73 -3.30 4.36
CA PHE A 17 9.22 -2.15 5.12
C PHE A 17 10.73 -2.12 5.06
N ILE A 18 11.28 -0.92 5.00
CA ILE A 18 12.72 -0.69 5.13
C ILE A 18 12.90 0.50 6.05
N ASN A 19 13.68 0.30 7.13
CA ASN A 19 13.94 1.35 8.11
C ASN A 19 12.65 1.94 8.66
N GLY A 20 11.65 1.10 8.90
CA GLY A 20 10.38 1.53 9.46
C GLY A 20 9.44 2.21 8.49
N LYS A 21 9.80 2.24 7.20
CA LYS A 21 8.98 2.90 6.19
C LYS A 21 8.46 1.89 5.17
N ARG A 22 7.31 2.19 4.60
CA ARG A 22 6.76 1.34 3.56
C ARG A 22 7.62 1.46 2.31
N GLU A 23 8.00 0.30 1.76
CA GLU A 23 8.87 0.24 0.59
C GLU A 23 8.43 -0.92 -0.27
N GLY A 24 8.48 -0.70 -1.59
CA GLY A 24 8.17 -1.76 -2.51
C GLY A 24 6.69 -2.07 -2.57
N LYS A 25 6.38 -3.32 -2.88
CA LYS A 25 5.00 -3.71 -3.09
C LYS A 25 4.27 -3.89 -1.76
N GLY A 26 3.07 -3.35 -1.67
CA GLY A 26 2.28 -3.48 -0.46
C GLY A 26 0.80 -3.26 -0.74
N VAL A 27 -0.02 -3.74 0.20
CA VAL A 27 -1.47 -3.64 0.09
C VAL A 27 -1.98 -2.78 1.23
N MET A 28 -2.77 -1.76 0.89
CA MET A 28 -3.40 -0.90 1.87
C MET A 28 -4.88 -1.23 1.92
N THR A 29 -5.37 -1.55 3.12
CA THR A 29 -6.80 -1.76 3.35
C THR A 29 -7.34 -0.61 4.16
N PHE A 30 -8.35 0.06 3.63
CA PHE A 30 -8.96 1.20 4.31
C PHE A 30 -10.05 0.75 5.24
N GLN A 31 -10.40 1.60 6.20
CA GLN A 31 -11.37 1.24 7.22
C GLN A 31 -12.75 0.92 6.62
N ASP A 32 -13.05 1.45 5.44
CA ASP A 32 -14.33 1.19 4.79
C ASP A 32 -14.33 -0.10 3.98
N GLY A 33 -13.21 -0.83 3.99
CA GLY A 33 -13.10 -2.09 3.28
C GLY A 33 -12.45 -1.99 1.92
N LYS A 34 -12.09 -0.80 1.48
CA LYS A 34 -11.43 -0.63 0.19
C LYS A 34 -10.00 -1.14 0.26
N ILE A 35 -9.56 -1.84 -0.77
CA ILE A 35 -8.23 -2.43 -0.83
C ILE A 35 -7.52 -1.90 -2.06
N ILE A 36 -6.27 -1.45 -1.86
CA ILE A 36 -5.45 -0.91 -2.94
C ILE A 36 -4.10 -1.59 -2.92
N ASP A 37 -3.71 -2.15 -4.07
CA ASP A 37 -2.35 -2.63 -4.29
C ASP A 37 -1.53 -1.48 -4.85
N ALA A 38 -0.38 -1.23 -4.27
CA ALA A 38 0.42 -0.10 -4.68
C ALA A 38 1.90 -0.38 -4.48
N ILE A 39 2.71 0.42 -5.17
CA ILE A 39 4.16 0.41 -4.99
C ILE A 39 4.50 1.62 -4.14
N TRP A 40 5.30 1.40 -3.10
CA TRP A 40 5.61 2.41 -2.10
C TRP A 40 7.10 2.71 -2.10
N LYS A 41 7.43 3.94 -1.78
CA LYS A 41 8.81 4.34 -1.59
C LYS A 41 8.86 5.41 -0.52
N ASP A 42 9.71 5.18 0.48
CA ASP A 42 9.91 6.15 1.56
C ASP A 42 8.61 6.46 2.30
N GLY A 43 7.73 5.48 2.38
CA GLY A 43 6.44 5.65 3.04
C GLY A 43 5.38 6.31 2.18
N LYS A 44 5.67 6.56 0.90
CA LYS A 44 4.74 7.22 0.01
C LYS A 44 4.36 6.30 -1.14
N GLU A 45 3.12 6.42 -1.57
CA GLU A 45 2.65 5.69 -2.73
C GLU A 45 3.18 6.34 -4.01
N ILE A 46 3.90 5.58 -4.82
CA ILE A 46 4.44 6.11 -6.06
C ILE A 46 3.74 5.56 -7.28
N GLN A 47 3.02 4.45 -7.14
CA GLN A 47 2.30 3.86 -8.26
C GLN A 47 1.26 2.89 -7.73
N THR A 48 0.06 2.92 -8.32
CA THR A 48 -0.99 1.97 -7.98
C THR A 48 -0.92 0.81 -8.94
N ASP A 49 -0.90 -0.38 -8.40
CA ASP A 49 -0.75 -1.60 -9.18
C ASP A 49 -2.07 -2.08 -9.78
N THR A 50 -3.14 -1.52 -9.33
CA THR A 50 -4.45 -1.91 -9.85
C THR A 50 -4.72 -1.24 -11.17
N SER A 51 -4.91 -1.55 -12.00
CA SER A 51 -5.18 -0.88 -12.99
C SER A 51 -5.39 -0.88 -14.12
N SER A 52 -5.44 -0.73 -13.88
CA SER A 52 -5.64 -0.58 -14.53
C SER A 52 -5.56 -0.34 -15.60
N SER A 53 -5.60 -0.54 -15.68
CA SER A 53 -5.68 -0.38 -16.48
C SER A 53 -5.97 0.00 -17.40
N VAL A 54 -6.22 -0.05 -17.46
CA VAL A 54 -6.73 0.24 -18.19
C VAL A 54 -6.79 1.11 -19.01
N ASP A 55 -6.79 1.27 -18.90
CA ASP A 55 -7.02 2.02 -19.46
C ASP A 55 -6.59 2.57 -20.44
N ARG A 56 -6.35 2.42 -20.63
CA ARG A 56 -6.08 2.89 -21.35
C ARG A 56 -5.94 3.20 -22.35
N GLU A 57 -5.97 3.15 -22.44
CA GLU A 57 -5.96 3.38 -23.20
C GLU A 57 -5.88 3.50 -23.68
#